data_d98037644c08c32a813967ed24805ec9
#
_entry.id   d98037644c08c32a813967ed24805ec9
#
_cell.length_a   1.000
_cell.length_b   1.000
_cell.length_c   1.000
_cell.angle_alpha   90.00
_cell.angle_beta   90.00
_cell.angle_gamma   90.00
#
_symmetry.space_group_name_H-M   'P 1'
#
loop_
_entity.id
_entity.type
_entity.pdbx_description
1 polymer ?
#
loop_
_entity_poly.entity_id
_entity_poly.type
_entity_poly.pdbx_seq_one_letter_code
_entity_poly.pdbx_strand_id
1 'polypeptide(L)'
;MKNAIESYKAEKFIIYFQPNSNTYASVNELKMLYDEALKINTENIVGLSVGTRPDCIDNEKIKLLESYCERGLEVDLELGIESIHNSTLAEINRGCTHQDFEKAMELLKNTPLNVCVHCILGLPNESREMILQYAEEINKYPQIKFVKFHNLHIVKGSIMGVKYKREPFKLFTLEEYIDLLCELLPLLRPDIVIQRLFAVSDTEMLIAPKWGLKKNQIQSLIEKELEKRGVVQGTLFQQV
;
A
#
# COMPACT_ATOMS: atom_id res chain seq x y z
N MET A 1 -21.19 -1.87 -5.89
CA MET A 1 -21.79 -0.64 -6.43
C MET A 1 -23.08 -0.24 -5.71
N LYS A 2 -24.16 -1.04 -5.66
CA LYS A 2 -25.43 -0.63 -5.00
C LYS A 2 -25.22 -0.03 -3.61
N ASN A 3 -24.52 -0.73 -2.71
CA ASN A 3 -24.24 -0.21 -1.36
C ASN A 3 -23.46 1.11 -1.35
N ALA A 4 -22.53 1.32 -2.28
CA ALA A 4 -21.76 2.55 -2.36
C ALA A 4 -22.62 3.73 -2.86
N ILE A 5 -23.53 3.48 -3.80
CA ILE A 5 -24.48 4.49 -4.27
C ILE A 5 -25.42 4.89 -3.13
N GLU A 6 -25.99 3.91 -2.43
CA GLU A 6 -26.95 4.16 -1.35
C GLU A 6 -26.32 4.82 -0.12
N SER A 7 -25.14 4.34 0.31
CA SER A 7 -24.49 4.80 1.54
C SER A 7 -23.63 6.05 1.37
N TYR A 8 -23.00 6.23 0.21
CA TYR A 8 -22.02 7.31 -0.03
C TYR A 8 -22.44 8.26 -1.15
N LYS A 9 -23.60 8.03 -1.82
CA LYS A 9 -24.05 8.77 -3.02
C LYS A 9 -22.96 8.83 -4.10
N ALA A 10 -22.22 7.73 -4.24
CA ALA A 10 -21.12 7.65 -5.20
C ALA A 10 -21.69 7.63 -6.63
N GLU A 11 -21.14 8.49 -7.49
CA GLU A 11 -21.51 8.62 -8.89
C GLU A 11 -20.49 7.98 -9.83
N LYS A 12 -19.20 7.93 -9.40
CA LYS A 12 -18.09 7.38 -10.17
C LYS A 12 -17.41 6.27 -9.39
N PHE A 13 -16.87 5.29 -10.09
CA PHE A 13 -16.28 4.10 -9.49
C PHE A 13 -14.94 3.74 -10.13
N ILE A 14 -14.03 3.24 -9.30
CA ILE A 14 -12.81 2.57 -9.72
C ILE A 14 -13.01 1.08 -9.46
N ILE A 15 -12.76 0.23 -10.45
CA ILE A 15 -12.70 -1.22 -10.26
C ILE A 15 -11.39 -1.55 -9.56
N TYR A 16 -11.48 -2.25 -8.44
CA TYR A 16 -10.29 -2.58 -7.65
C TYR A 16 -10.07 -4.09 -7.53
N PHE A 17 -8.99 -4.56 -8.13
CA PHE A 17 -8.45 -5.91 -7.95
C PHE A 17 -7.46 -5.88 -6.80
N GLN A 18 -7.93 -6.20 -5.59
CA GLN A 18 -7.15 -6.02 -4.35
C GLN A 18 -6.44 -7.29 -3.87
N PRO A 19 -7.10 -8.45 -3.70
CA PRO A 19 -6.47 -9.60 -3.07
C PRO A 19 -5.45 -10.27 -3.98
N ASN A 20 -4.34 -10.72 -3.39
CA ASN A 20 -3.27 -11.43 -4.08
C ASN A 20 -2.48 -10.58 -5.11
N SER A 21 -1.80 -11.27 -6.06
CA SER A 21 -1.05 -10.64 -7.14
C SER A 21 -1.87 -10.68 -8.42
N ASN A 22 -2.59 -9.59 -8.69
CA ASN A 22 -3.58 -9.55 -9.77
C ASN A 22 -2.98 -9.34 -11.17
N THR A 23 -1.67 -9.45 -11.29
CA THR A 23 -0.94 -9.54 -12.55
C THR A 23 -0.25 -10.91 -12.73
N TYR A 24 -0.53 -11.88 -11.84
CA TYR A 24 0.06 -13.22 -11.89
C TYR A 24 -0.74 -14.16 -12.81
N ALA A 25 -0.81 -13.77 -14.09
CA ALA A 25 -1.45 -14.56 -15.15
C ALA A 25 -0.89 -14.12 -16.51
N SER A 26 -1.28 -14.81 -17.59
CA SER A 26 -0.94 -14.37 -18.94
C SER A 26 -1.66 -13.05 -19.27
N VAL A 27 -1.07 -12.27 -20.16
CA VAL A 27 -1.65 -10.98 -20.60
C VAL A 27 -3.06 -11.17 -21.17
N ASN A 28 -3.30 -12.26 -21.90
CA ASN A 28 -4.62 -12.54 -22.48
C ASN A 28 -5.67 -12.83 -21.40
N GLU A 29 -5.32 -13.59 -20.37
CA GLU A 29 -6.21 -13.87 -19.23
C GLU A 29 -6.49 -12.59 -18.43
N LEU A 30 -5.46 -11.80 -18.15
CA LEU A 30 -5.62 -10.52 -17.45
C LEU A 30 -6.52 -9.57 -18.23
N LYS A 31 -6.31 -9.46 -19.55
CA LYS A 31 -7.14 -8.65 -20.42
C LYS A 31 -8.61 -9.08 -20.37
N MET A 32 -8.86 -10.38 -20.45
CA MET A 32 -10.23 -10.91 -20.35
C MET A 32 -10.88 -10.54 -19.01
N LEU A 33 -10.15 -10.70 -17.89
CA LEU A 33 -10.66 -10.41 -16.55
C LEU A 33 -10.95 -8.91 -16.36
N TYR A 34 -10.03 -8.04 -16.78
CA TYR A 34 -10.20 -6.59 -16.66
C TYR A 34 -11.32 -6.07 -17.57
N ASP A 35 -11.36 -6.53 -18.82
CA ASP A 35 -12.43 -6.15 -19.75
C ASP A 35 -13.80 -6.61 -19.27
N GLU A 36 -13.91 -7.81 -18.69
CA GLU A 36 -15.17 -8.31 -18.12
C GLU A 36 -15.64 -7.47 -16.92
N ALA A 37 -14.71 -7.13 -16.03
CA ALA A 37 -15.03 -6.27 -14.89
C ALA A 37 -15.49 -4.86 -15.32
N LEU A 38 -14.89 -4.31 -16.35
CA LEU A 38 -15.23 -2.98 -16.88
C LEU A 38 -16.61 -2.95 -17.58
N LYS A 39 -17.16 -4.08 -18.03
CA LYS A 39 -18.49 -4.16 -18.65
C LYS A 39 -19.64 -3.99 -17.65
N ILE A 40 -19.39 -4.11 -16.36
CA ILE A 40 -20.45 -4.12 -15.33
C ILE A 40 -21.26 -2.81 -15.31
N ASN A 41 -20.59 -1.67 -15.52
CA ASN A 41 -21.23 -0.35 -15.63
C ASN A 41 -20.28 0.65 -16.33
N THR A 42 -20.32 0.68 -17.65
CA THR A 42 -19.37 1.42 -18.47
C THR A 42 -19.46 2.94 -18.33
N GLU A 43 -20.62 3.48 -17.93
CA GLU A 43 -20.84 4.93 -17.87
C GLU A 43 -20.24 5.57 -16.61
N ASN A 44 -20.17 4.81 -15.51
CA ASN A 44 -19.76 5.33 -14.19
C ASN A 44 -18.39 4.80 -13.74
N ILE A 45 -17.78 3.88 -14.48
CA ILE A 45 -16.43 3.41 -14.19
C ILE A 45 -15.43 4.39 -14.80
N VAL A 46 -14.63 5.03 -13.96
CA VAL A 46 -13.62 6.01 -14.34
C VAL A 46 -12.19 5.51 -14.18
N GLY A 47 -12.00 4.33 -13.60
CA GLY A 47 -10.65 3.82 -13.37
C GLY A 47 -10.59 2.34 -13.02
N LEU A 48 -9.35 1.86 -13.03
CA LEU A 48 -8.95 0.50 -12.71
C LEU A 48 -7.78 0.57 -11.72
N SER A 49 -7.90 -0.09 -10.58
CA SER A 49 -6.82 -0.23 -9.60
C SER A 49 -6.42 -1.70 -9.47
N VAL A 50 -5.14 -2.00 -9.60
CA VAL A 50 -4.60 -3.38 -9.63
C VAL A 50 -3.51 -3.54 -8.59
N GLY A 51 -3.80 -4.30 -7.53
CA GLY A 51 -2.83 -4.65 -6.50
C GLY A 51 -1.99 -5.87 -6.92
N THR A 52 -0.67 -5.76 -6.80
CA THR A 52 0.24 -6.85 -7.18
C THR A 52 1.57 -6.79 -6.43
N ARG A 53 2.41 -7.81 -6.64
CA ARG A 53 3.80 -7.83 -6.19
C ARG A 53 4.72 -7.24 -7.27
N PRO A 54 5.86 -6.63 -6.89
CA PRO A 54 6.81 -6.07 -7.84
C PRO A 54 7.35 -7.06 -8.87
N ASP A 55 7.59 -8.32 -8.47
CA ASP A 55 8.10 -9.39 -9.35
C ASP A 55 7.05 -9.97 -10.32
N CYS A 56 5.80 -9.52 -10.22
CA CYS A 56 4.68 -10.01 -11.04
C CYS A 56 4.33 -9.07 -12.20
N ILE A 57 5.14 -8.06 -12.49
CA ILE A 57 4.96 -7.15 -13.62
C ILE A 57 6.11 -7.30 -14.63
N ASP A 58 5.79 -7.05 -15.88
CA ASP A 58 6.71 -7.02 -17.02
C ASP A 58 6.20 -6.03 -18.08
N ASN A 59 6.97 -5.82 -19.13
CA ASN A 59 6.63 -4.88 -20.18
C ASN A 59 5.28 -5.16 -20.86
N GLU A 60 4.90 -6.43 -21.02
CA GLU A 60 3.64 -6.79 -21.70
C GLU A 60 2.43 -6.45 -20.79
N LYS A 61 2.53 -6.71 -19.49
CA LYS A 61 1.50 -6.36 -18.52
C LYS A 61 1.36 -4.84 -18.33
N ILE A 62 2.48 -4.13 -18.33
CA ILE A 62 2.47 -2.66 -18.30
C ILE A 62 1.76 -2.11 -19.52
N LYS A 63 2.10 -2.57 -20.75
CA LYS A 63 1.40 -2.17 -21.98
C LYS A 63 -0.09 -2.48 -21.96
N LEU A 64 -0.47 -3.62 -21.37
CA LEU A 64 -1.89 -3.92 -21.16
C LEU A 64 -2.55 -2.85 -20.30
N LEU A 65 -1.94 -2.47 -19.16
CA LEU A 65 -2.48 -1.45 -18.26
C LEU A 65 -2.51 -0.05 -18.94
N GLU A 66 -1.46 0.32 -19.68
CA GLU A 66 -1.41 1.55 -20.45
C GLU A 66 -2.56 1.64 -21.48
N SER A 67 -2.92 0.52 -22.10
CA SER A 67 -4.04 0.48 -23.06
C SER A 67 -5.38 0.89 -22.43
N TYR A 68 -5.55 0.76 -21.12
CA TYR A 68 -6.73 1.26 -20.40
C TYR A 68 -6.64 2.77 -20.15
N CYS A 69 -5.44 3.32 -19.93
CA CYS A 69 -5.24 4.78 -19.88
C CYS A 69 -5.60 5.42 -21.25
N GLU A 70 -5.23 4.80 -22.35
CA GLU A 70 -5.59 5.26 -23.71
C GLU A 70 -7.12 5.26 -23.94
N ARG A 71 -7.87 4.44 -23.20
CA ARG A 71 -9.35 4.44 -23.22
C ARG A 71 -9.96 5.50 -22.31
N GLY A 72 -9.14 6.35 -21.68
CA GLY A 72 -9.58 7.43 -20.79
C GLY A 72 -9.84 7.01 -19.36
N LEU A 73 -9.37 5.83 -18.93
CA LEU A 73 -9.47 5.40 -17.54
C LEU A 73 -8.25 5.85 -16.73
N GLU A 74 -8.47 6.21 -15.47
CA GLU A 74 -7.40 6.30 -14.49
C GLU A 74 -6.95 4.88 -14.12
N VAL A 75 -5.65 4.60 -14.20
CA VAL A 75 -5.12 3.28 -13.87
C VAL A 75 -4.10 3.40 -12.75
N ASP A 76 -4.45 2.79 -11.62
CA ASP A 76 -3.58 2.69 -10.45
C ASP A 76 -2.93 1.30 -10.41
N LEU A 77 -1.60 1.25 -10.36
CA LEU A 77 -0.85 0.04 -10.07
C LEU A 77 -0.34 0.09 -8.63
N GLU A 78 -0.88 -0.79 -7.79
CA GLU A 78 -0.54 -0.84 -6.37
C GLU A 78 0.48 -1.94 -6.10
N LEU A 79 1.70 -1.55 -5.75
CA LEU A 79 2.82 -2.47 -5.48
C LEU A 79 2.95 -2.74 -3.99
N GLY A 80 2.69 -3.98 -3.59
CA GLY A 80 2.97 -4.43 -2.22
C GLY A 80 4.47 -4.68 -2.02
N ILE A 81 5.21 -3.65 -1.66
CA ILE A 81 6.64 -3.77 -1.35
C ILE A 81 6.87 -4.32 0.06
N GLU A 82 5.97 -4.04 0.97
CA GLU A 82 5.91 -4.38 2.40
C GLU A 82 7.12 -3.87 3.19
N SER A 83 8.35 -4.19 2.77
CA SER A 83 9.63 -3.72 3.31
C SER A 83 10.61 -3.39 2.18
N ILE A 84 11.59 -2.53 2.47
CA ILE A 84 12.74 -2.25 1.60
C ILE A 84 13.98 -3.09 1.99
N HIS A 85 13.89 -3.87 3.06
CA HIS A 85 15.00 -4.64 3.61
C HIS A 85 14.88 -6.12 3.24
N ASN A 86 15.84 -6.65 2.45
CA ASN A 86 15.82 -8.04 2.00
C ASN A 86 15.83 -9.05 3.15
N SER A 87 16.48 -8.76 4.26
CA SER A 87 16.44 -9.61 5.45
C SER A 87 15.02 -9.76 6.00
N THR A 88 14.28 -8.66 6.08
CA THR A 88 12.88 -8.64 6.51
C THR A 88 11.99 -9.35 5.51
N LEU A 89 12.14 -9.07 4.20
CA LEU A 89 11.38 -9.72 3.13
C LEU A 89 11.56 -11.25 3.15
N ALA A 90 12.79 -11.73 3.39
CA ALA A 90 13.07 -13.15 3.56
C ALA A 90 12.40 -13.73 4.81
N GLU A 91 12.46 -13.04 5.95
CA GLU A 91 11.87 -13.48 7.21
C GLU A 91 10.34 -13.62 7.13
N ILE A 92 9.66 -12.69 6.46
CA ILE A 92 8.21 -12.75 6.26
C ILE A 92 7.79 -13.65 5.08
N ASN A 93 8.75 -14.30 4.43
CA ASN A 93 8.54 -15.14 3.24
C ASN A 93 7.77 -14.40 2.13
N ARG A 94 8.20 -13.16 1.82
CA ARG A 94 7.52 -12.30 0.84
C ARG A 94 7.54 -12.87 -0.58
N GLY A 95 8.57 -13.64 -0.93
CA GLY A 95 8.73 -14.25 -2.25
C GLY A 95 9.19 -13.29 -3.36
N CYS A 96 9.56 -12.06 -3.00
CA CYS A 96 10.24 -11.10 -3.88
C CYS A 96 11.25 -10.29 -3.06
N THR A 97 12.15 -9.60 -3.75
CA THR A 97 13.26 -8.83 -3.16
C THR A 97 13.07 -7.33 -3.39
N HIS A 98 13.88 -6.51 -2.70
CA HIS A 98 13.95 -5.08 -2.97
C HIS A 98 14.42 -4.80 -4.41
N GLN A 99 15.32 -5.61 -4.96
CA GLN A 99 15.77 -5.49 -6.34
C GLN A 99 14.64 -5.74 -7.36
N ASP A 100 13.65 -6.55 -7.02
CA ASP A 100 12.46 -6.71 -7.88
C ASP A 100 11.60 -5.46 -7.86
N PHE A 101 11.54 -4.75 -6.74
CA PHE A 101 10.90 -3.44 -6.67
C PHE A 101 11.66 -2.39 -7.51
N GLU A 102 12.98 -2.31 -7.40
CA GLU A 102 13.80 -1.39 -8.20
C GLU A 102 13.60 -1.62 -9.71
N LYS A 103 13.59 -2.90 -10.16
CA LYS A 103 13.28 -3.26 -11.55
C LYS A 103 11.88 -2.84 -11.96
N ALA A 104 10.88 -3.05 -11.08
CA ALA A 104 9.51 -2.63 -11.32
C ALA A 104 9.42 -1.11 -11.52
N MET A 105 10.13 -0.35 -10.68
CA MET A 105 10.16 1.11 -10.79
C MET A 105 10.84 1.59 -12.08
N GLU A 106 11.87 0.91 -12.56
CA GLU A 106 12.49 1.25 -13.84
C GLU A 106 11.54 0.97 -15.02
N LEU A 107 10.80 -0.15 -14.98
CA LEU A 107 9.80 -0.47 -16.00
C LEU A 107 8.63 0.55 -16.01
N LEU A 108 8.28 1.11 -14.87
CA LEU A 108 7.18 2.07 -14.72
C LEU A 108 7.58 3.52 -15.00
N LYS A 109 8.85 3.75 -15.28
CA LYS A 109 9.36 5.08 -15.63
C LYS A 109 8.73 5.58 -16.94
N ASN A 110 8.21 6.81 -16.90
CA ASN A 110 7.55 7.44 -18.05
C ASN A 110 6.24 6.77 -18.53
N THR A 111 5.64 5.89 -17.73
CA THR A 111 4.31 5.36 -18.00
C THR A 111 3.23 6.34 -17.53
N PRO A 112 2.02 6.30 -18.09
CA PRO A 112 0.88 7.09 -17.60
C PRO A 112 0.22 6.50 -16.35
N LEU A 113 0.75 5.39 -15.80
CA LEU A 113 0.18 4.70 -14.65
C LEU A 113 0.42 5.49 -13.36
N ASN A 114 -0.57 5.54 -12.50
CA ASN A 114 -0.40 6.00 -11.13
C ASN A 114 0.19 4.88 -10.27
N VAL A 115 1.37 5.07 -9.72
CA VAL A 115 2.00 4.06 -8.85
C VAL A 115 1.66 4.36 -7.39
N CYS A 116 1.11 3.34 -6.72
CA CYS A 116 0.89 3.32 -5.28
C CYS A 116 1.79 2.25 -4.65
N VAL A 117 2.46 2.58 -3.56
CA VAL A 117 3.25 1.59 -2.81
C VAL A 117 2.61 1.29 -1.46
N HIS A 118 2.60 0.01 -1.09
CA HIS A 118 2.14 -0.44 0.21
C HIS A 118 3.34 -0.85 1.06
N CYS A 119 3.44 -0.27 2.26
CA CYS A 119 4.47 -0.56 3.25
C CYS A 119 3.85 -1.04 4.55
N ILE A 120 4.46 -2.04 5.18
CA ILE A 120 4.07 -2.49 6.51
C ILE A 120 5.08 -1.95 7.51
N LEU A 121 4.62 -1.12 8.45
CA LEU A 121 5.45 -0.56 9.51
C LEU A 121 5.42 -1.46 10.74
N GLY A 122 6.60 -1.76 11.28
CA GLY A 122 6.77 -2.60 12.46
C GLY A 122 6.89 -4.10 12.15
N LEU A 123 7.44 -4.45 11.00
CA LEU A 123 7.82 -5.82 10.68
C LEU A 123 8.91 -6.33 11.66
N PRO A 124 9.01 -7.65 11.88
CA PRO A 124 10.02 -8.21 12.79
C PRO A 124 11.44 -7.75 12.43
N ASN A 125 12.22 -7.45 13.47
CA ASN A 125 13.63 -7.05 13.36
C ASN A 125 13.88 -5.73 12.60
N GLU A 126 12.86 -4.97 12.25
CA GLU A 126 13.04 -3.60 11.75
C GLU A 126 13.14 -2.60 12.91
N SER A 127 14.27 -1.92 12.99
CA SER A 127 14.44 -0.78 13.89
C SER A 127 13.65 0.44 13.39
N ARG A 128 13.48 1.43 14.25
CA ARG A 128 12.83 2.70 13.89
C ARG A 128 13.57 3.38 12.74
N GLU A 129 14.89 3.39 12.78
CA GLU A 129 15.75 3.97 11.74
C GLU A 129 15.59 3.26 10.40
N MET A 130 15.46 1.92 10.41
CA MET A 130 15.17 1.14 9.21
C MET A 130 13.84 1.52 8.58
N ILE A 131 12.81 1.75 9.40
CA ILE A 131 11.48 2.15 8.91
C ILE A 131 11.51 3.58 8.32
N LEU A 132 12.26 4.51 8.93
CA LEU A 132 12.40 5.87 8.41
C LEU A 132 13.08 5.91 7.02
N GLN A 133 13.95 4.93 6.70
CA GLN A 133 14.54 4.78 5.36
C GLN A 133 13.50 4.52 4.26
N TYR A 134 12.29 4.10 4.60
CA TYR A 134 11.20 3.92 3.60
C TYR A 134 10.87 5.24 2.91
N ALA A 135 10.89 6.37 3.64
CA ALA A 135 10.66 7.68 3.03
C ALA A 135 11.75 8.02 2.01
N GLU A 136 13.02 7.78 2.36
CA GLU A 136 14.15 7.99 1.45
C GLU A 136 14.02 7.15 0.19
N GLU A 137 13.69 5.87 0.34
CA GLU A 137 13.51 4.96 -0.80
C GLU A 137 12.36 5.39 -1.71
N ILE A 138 11.19 5.68 -1.13
CA ILE A 138 10.01 6.12 -1.88
C ILE A 138 10.28 7.42 -2.64
N ASN A 139 11.03 8.34 -2.03
CA ASN A 139 11.35 9.64 -2.61
C ASN A 139 12.21 9.55 -3.88
N LYS A 140 12.97 8.47 -4.10
CA LYS A 140 13.80 8.27 -5.30
C LYS A 140 12.99 8.17 -6.59
N TYR A 141 11.70 7.81 -6.50
CA TYR A 141 10.89 7.44 -7.65
C TYR A 141 9.76 8.44 -7.89
N PRO A 142 9.93 9.41 -8.82
CA PRO A 142 8.92 10.46 -9.07
C PRO A 142 7.58 9.93 -9.60
N GLN A 143 7.55 8.70 -10.15
CA GLN A 143 6.33 8.04 -10.60
C GLN A 143 5.45 7.53 -9.45
N ILE A 144 5.97 7.40 -8.22
CA ILE A 144 5.14 7.10 -7.06
C ILE A 144 4.27 8.31 -6.71
N LYS A 145 2.96 8.16 -6.87
CA LYS A 145 1.96 9.19 -6.58
C LYS A 145 1.25 8.96 -5.26
N PHE A 146 1.16 7.70 -4.84
CA PHE A 146 0.39 7.31 -3.66
C PHE A 146 1.21 6.39 -2.76
N VAL A 147 0.93 6.48 -1.45
CA VAL A 147 1.46 5.54 -0.45
C VAL A 147 0.36 5.07 0.49
N LYS A 148 0.42 3.81 0.89
CA LYS A 148 -0.40 3.22 1.94
C LYS A 148 0.49 2.62 3.01
N PHE A 149 0.43 3.18 4.21
CA PHE A 149 1.07 2.59 5.37
C PHE A 149 0.12 1.67 6.11
N HIS A 150 0.61 0.51 6.47
CA HIS A 150 -0.08 -0.48 7.28
C HIS A 150 0.75 -0.75 8.53
N ASN A 151 0.13 -0.73 9.69
CA ASN A 151 0.76 -1.32 10.87
C ASN A 151 0.73 -2.84 10.75
N LEU A 152 1.76 -3.52 11.22
CA LEU A 152 1.79 -4.98 11.21
C LEU A 152 0.61 -5.56 11.99
N HIS A 153 -0.13 -6.48 11.36
CA HIS A 153 -1.17 -7.29 11.99
C HIS A 153 -0.78 -8.76 12.05
N ILE A 154 -0.76 -9.31 13.23
CA ILE A 154 -0.62 -10.75 13.44
C ILE A 154 -2.02 -11.37 13.43
N VAL A 155 -2.29 -12.22 12.45
CA VAL A 155 -3.62 -12.81 12.26
C VAL A 155 -3.64 -14.31 12.46
N LYS A 156 -4.78 -14.84 12.89
CA LYS A 156 -5.01 -16.27 13.02
C LYS A 156 -4.85 -16.96 11.65
N GLY A 157 -4.31 -18.18 11.67
CA GLY A 157 -4.11 -18.99 10.46
C GLY A 157 -2.88 -18.62 9.64
N SER A 158 -2.19 -17.51 9.92
CA SER A 158 -0.92 -17.18 9.27
C SER A 158 0.26 -17.88 9.93
N ILE A 159 1.33 -18.11 9.15
CA ILE A 159 2.61 -18.65 9.66
C ILE A 159 3.17 -17.71 10.74
N MET A 160 3.11 -16.41 10.51
CA MET A 160 3.53 -15.40 11.49
C MET A 160 2.71 -15.47 12.77
N GLY A 161 1.40 -15.73 12.67
CA GLY A 161 0.54 -15.94 13.83
C GLY A 161 0.91 -17.18 14.66
N VAL A 162 1.36 -18.25 14.00
CA VAL A 162 1.89 -19.46 14.69
C VAL A 162 3.23 -19.15 15.35
N LYS A 163 4.15 -18.46 14.64
CA LYS A 163 5.46 -18.03 15.17
C LYS A 163 5.28 -17.14 16.39
N TYR A 164 4.45 -16.11 16.28
CA TYR A 164 4.18 -15.14 17.36
C TYR A 164 3.61 -15.77 18.63
N LYS A 165 2.75 -16.81 18.50
CA LYS A 165 2.23 -17.53 19.67
C LYS A 165 3.30 -18.35 20.41
N ARG A 166 4.33 -18.83 19.71
CA ARG A 166 5.43 -19.58 20.31
C ARG A 166 6.46 -18.67 20.93
N GLU A 167 6.80 -17.61 20.22
CA GLU A 167 7.84 -16.65 20.58
C GLU A 167 7.35 -15.24 20.26
N PRO A 168 6.62 -14.59 21.19
CA PRO A 168 6.13 -13.24 20.99
C PRO A 168 7.27 -12.24 20.83
N PHE A 169 7.15 -11.36 19.85
CA PHE A 169 8.05 -10.22 19.66
C PHE A 169 7.30 -8.91 19.86
N LYS A 170 8.04 -7.82 20.06
CA LYS A 170 7.46 -6.50 20.31
C LYS A 170 6.71 -6.02 19.07
N LEU A 171 5.49 -5.53 19.28
CA LEU A 171 4.68 -4.81 18.28
C LEU A 171 4.47 -3.38 18.80
N PHE A 172 4.26 -2.44 17.90
CA PHE A 172 3.98 -1.06 18.27
C PHE A 172 2.67 -0.94 19.06
N THR A 173 2.72 -0.22 20.18
CA THR A 173 1.50 0.38 20.75
C THR A 173 0.96 1.44 19.80
N LEU A 174 -0.25 1.93 20.03
CA LEU A 174 -0.80 3.00 19.22
C LEU A 174 0.03 4.29 19.33
N GLU A 175 0.49 4.61 20.56
CA GLU A 175 1.33 5.78 20.80
C GLU A 175 2.67 5.67 20.05
N GLU A 176 3.36 4.53 20.17
CA GLU A 176 4.63 4.30 19.44
C GLU A 176 4.44 4.38 17.93
N TYR A 177 3.30 3.91 17.40
CA TYR A 177 2.97 4.00 15.98
C TYR A 177 2.71 5.44 15.54
N ILE A 178 1.98 6.22 16.34
CA ILE A 178 1.75 7.65 16.10
C ILE A 178 3.08 8.41 16.13
N ASP A 179 3.93 8.13 17.10
CA ASP A 179 5.27 8.74 17.19
C ASP A 179 6.11 8.47 15.93
N LEU A 180 6.07 7.22 15.44
CA LEU A 180 6.75 6.85 14.20
C LEU A 180 6.19 7.62 12.99
N LEU A 181 4.87 7.75 12.86
CA LEU A 181 4.26 8.53 11.79
C LEU A 181 4.68 10.01 11.85
N CYS A 182 4.77 10.59 13.04
CA CYS A 182 5.22 11.97 13.23
C CYS A 182 6.67 12.20 12.76
N GLU A 183 7.51 11.18 12.75
CA GLU A 183 8.88 11.27 12.24
C GLU A 183 8.97 10.91 10.74
N LEU A 184 8.14 9.97 10.28
CA LEU A 184 8.17 9.48 8.90
C LEU A 184 7.59 10.50 7.90
N LEU A 185 6.45 11.10 8.25
CA LEU A 185 5.72 11.97 7.32
C LEU A 185 6.50 13.22 6.88
N PRO A 186 7.25 13.92 7.75
CA PRO A 186 8.08 15.04 7.34
C PRO A 186 9.16 14.69 6.30
N LEU A 187 9.61 13.44 6.25
CA LEU A 187 10.65 12.97 5.34
C LEU A 187 10.13 12.65 3.93
N LEU A 188 8.81 12.41 3.77
CA LEU A 188 8.20 12.10 2.48
C LEU A 188 8.08 13.35 1.61
N ARG A 189 8.25 13.20 0.30
CA ARG A 189 7.97 14.28 -0.67
C ARG A 189 6.55 14.83 -0.47
N PRO A 190 6.36 16.15 -0.57
CA PRO A 190 5.05 16.78 -0.31
C PRO A 190 3.99 16.48 -1.38
N ASP A 191 4.41 16.04 -2.58
CA ASP A 191 3.52 15.70 -3.70
C ASP A 191 2.94 14.28 -3.64
N ILE A 192 3.42 13.42 -2.72
CA ILE A 192 2.88 12.07 -2.52
C ILE A 192 1.57 12.15 -1.74
N VAL A 193 0.51 11.56 -2.28
CA VAL A 193 -0.77 11.45 -1.57
C VAL A 193 -0.76 10.21 -0.66
N ILE A 194 -0.97 10.42 0.63
CA ILE A 194 -1.07 9.35 1.60
C ILE A 194 -2.50 8.84 1.62
N GLN A 195 -2.75 7.71 0.95
CA GLN A 195 -4.09 7.12 0.88
C GLN A 195 -4.47 6.37 2.17
N ARG A 196 -3.48 5.98 2.97
CA ARG A 196 -3.70 5.25 4.21
C ARG A 196 -2.54 5.44 5.17
N LEU A 197 -2.86 5.75 6.43
CA LEU A 197 -1.88 5.87 7.52
C LEU A 197 -1.80 4.61 8.39
N PHE A 198 -2.84 3.78 8.42
CA PHE A 198 -2.89 2.54 9.19
C PHE A 198 -3.91 1.56 8.60
N ALA A 199 -3.75 0.28 8.88
CA ALA A 199 -4.74 -0.75 8.55
C ALA A 199 -5.64 -1.07 9.74
N VAL A 200 -6.80 -1.65 9.43
CA VAL A 200 -7.71 -2.26 10.42
C VAL A 200 -7.97 -3.69 9.97
N SER A 201 -7.88 -4.63 10.90
CA SER A 201 -8.19 -6.02 10.65
C SER A 201 -9.51 -6.41 11.32
N ASP A 202 -10.13 -7.47 10.84
CA ASP A 202 -11.25 -8.10 11.52
C ASP A 202 -10.81 -8.51 12.94
N THR A 203 -11.59 -8.09 13.95
CA THR A 203 -11.30 -8.31 15.36
C THR A 203 -11.26 -9.78 15.74
N GLU A 204 -12.02 -10.64 15.06
CA GLU A 204 -12.01 -12.09 15.31
C GLU A 204 -10.75 -12.77 14.78
N MET A 205 -10.19 -12.29 13.70
CA MET A 205 -8.96 -12.81 13.10
C MET A 205 -7.69 -12.23 13.70
N LEU A 206 -7.76 -11.06 14.31
CA LEU A 206 -6.60 -10.35 14.85
C LEU A 206 -6.12 -10.99 16.17
N ILE A 207 -4.83 -11.39 16.19
CA ILE A 207 -4.13 -11.81 17.39
C ILE A 207 -3.54 -10.58 18.10
N ALA A 208 -2.77 -9.75 17.37
CA ALA A 208 -2.06 -8.57 17.86
C ALA A 208 -1.68 -7.62 16.69
N PRO A 209 -1.42 -6.31 16.97
CA PRO A 209 -1.72 -5.61 18.21
C PRO A 209 -3.22 -5.36 18.36
N LYS A 210 -3.69 -5.32 19.59
CA LYS A 210 -5.09 -4.95 19.90
C LYS A 210 -5.10 -3.56 20.50
N TRP A 211 -5.24 -2.53 19.70
CA TRP A 211 -5.32 -1.15 20.18
C TRP A 211 -6.67 -0.81 20.84
N GLY A 212 -7.68 -1.69 20.70
CA GLY A 212 -8.98 -1.56 21.40
C GLY A 212 -9.87 -0.40 20.95
N LEU A 213 -9.55 0.23 19.83
CA LEU A 213 -10.25 1.40 19.30
C LEU A 213 -10.84 1.13 17.91
N LYS A 214 -11.91 1.84 17.58
CA LYS A 214 -12.49 1.84 16.23
C LYS A 214 -11.65 2.67 15.27
N LYS A 215 -11.76 2.39 13.96
CA LYS A 215 -11.03 3.07 12.90
C LYS A 215 -11.07 4.61 13.01
N ASN A 216 -12.26 5.16 13.19
CA ASN A 216 -12.45 6.62 13.31
C ASN A 216 -11.80 7.21 14.57
N GLN A 217 -11.73 6.46 15.66
CA GLN A 217 -11.04 6.90 16.88
C GLN A 217 -9.52 6.92 16.70
N ILE A 218 -8.96 5.88 16.06
CA ILE A 218 -7.53 5.84 15.73
C ILE A 218 -7.18 6.98 14.78
N GLN A 219 -7.97 7.18 13.72
CA GLN A 219 -7.77 8.29 12.78
C GLN A 219 -7.75 9.65 13.48
N SER A 220 -8.75 9.90 14.35
CA SER A 220 -8.83 11.17 15.10
C SER A 220 -7.66 11.36 16.07
N LEU A 221 -7.12 10.28 16.67
CA LEU A 221 -5.94 10.38 17.54
C LEU A 221 -4.68 10.71 16.74
N ILE A 222 -4.48 10.07 15.58
CA ILE A 222 -3.36 10.38 14.69
C ILE A 222 -3.43 11.85 14.26
N GLU A 223 -4.57 12.30 13.74
CA GLU A 223 -4.76 13.68 13.26
C GLU A 223 -4.49 14.70 14.36
N LYS A 224 -5.04 14.51 15.55
CA LYS A 224 -4.82 15.39 16.70
C LYS A 224 -3.35 15.47 17.13
N GLU A 225 -2.64 14.35 17.10
CA GLU A 225 -1.24 14.34 17.54
C GLU A 225 -0.33 14.96 16.46
N LEU A 226 -0.62 14.74 15.18
CA LEU A 226 0.06 15.42 14.08
C LEU A 226 -0.14 16.94 14.17
N GLU A 227 -1.38 17.41 14.38
CA GLU A 227 -1.70 18.83 14.54
C GLU A 227 -1.00 19.43 15.76
N LYS A 228 -1.10 18.78 16.92
CA LYS A 228 -0.48 19.21 18.17
C LYS A 228 1.04 19.39 18.07
N ARG A 229 1.70 18.51 17.30
CA ARG A 229 3.16 18.57 17.07
C ARG A 229 3.55 19.43 15.88
N GLY A 230 2.59 20.00 15.16
CA GLY A 230 2.84 20.77 13.94
C GLY A 230 3.51 19.98 12.83
N VAL A 231 3.20 18.66 12.75
CA VAL A 231 3.78 17.77 11.74
C VAL A 231 3.17 18.06 10.38
N VAL A 232 4.01 18.42 9.42
CA VAL A 232 3.62 18.64 8.02
C VAL A 232 4.49 17.78 7.12
N GLN A 233 3.84 17.06 6.20
CA GLN A 233 4.53 16.24 5.21
C GLN A 233 5.53 17.10 4.41
N GLY A 234 6.71 16.56 4.19
CA GLY A 234 7.73 17.18 3.34
C GLY A 234 8.57 18.25 3.98
N THR A 235 8.33 18.63 5.26
CA THR A 235 9.11 19.69 5.92
C THR A 235 10.59 19.34 6.13
N LEU A 236 10.93 18.07 6.16
CA LEU A 236 12.30 17.54 6.26
C LEU A 236 12.75 16.85 4.96
N PHE A 237 11.94 16.88 3.92
CA PHE A 237 12.31 16.35 2.62
C PHE A 237 13.46 17.15 2.03
N GLN A 238 14.53 16.47 1.67
CA GLN A 238 15.65 17.06 0.92
C GLN A 238 15.63 16.48 -0.49
N GLN A 239 15.55 17.36 -1.46
CA GLN A 239 15.66 16.95 -2.85
C GLN A 239 17.12 16.54 -3.11
N VAL A 240 17.34 15.27 -3.44
CA VAL A 240 18.65 14.71 -3.78
C VAL A 240 18.97 15.01 -5.24
#